data_91d2f654891018904375550f960507a0
#
_entry.id   91d2f654891018904375550f960507a0
#
_cell.length_a   1.000
_cell.length_b   1.000
_cell.length_c   1.000
_cell.angle_alpha   90.00
_cell.angle_beta   90.00
_cell.angle_gamma   90.00
#
_symmetry.space_group_name_H-M   'P 1'
#
loop_
_entity.id
_entity.type
_entity.pdbx_description
1 polymer ?
#
loop_
_entity_poly.entity_id
_entity_poly.type
_entity_poly.pdbx_seq_one_letter_code
_entity_poly.pdbx_strand_id
1 'polypeptide(L)'
;VIGIVAARLVDRYGLPAALLAGEGNGRLRASVRSPKGFAVDQALKQCAALLERFGGHPAAGGFTIKAERVAELHDQLNGLAQSWLETTGRGNPVEPEALLRFEQIDRDFYHQLQRLEPFGIGHPQPLFWSAGCRVVSQKLLRGGHLQLELEQKENQLRAMGWRWQGEANLPACVDVAYRLRLDSWQ
;
A
#
# COMPACT_ATOMS: atom_id res chain seq x y z
N VAL A 1 8.99 14.96 7.86
CA VAL A 1 7.97 15.20 6.81
C VAL A 1 8.26 14.39 5.55
N ILE A 2 9.49 14.41 4.96
CA ILE A 2 9.79 13.74 3.68
C ILE A 2 9.58 12.22 3.73
N GLY A 3 9.86 11.56 4.85
CA GLY A 3 9.63 10.11 5.00
C GLY A 3 8.17 9.70 4.94
N ILE A 4 7.24 10.54 5.41
CA ILE A 4 5.79 10.28 5.35
C ILE A 4 5.31 10.41 3.89
N VAL A 5 5.83 11.40 3.16
CA VAL A 5 5.47 11.57 1.76
C VAL A 5 6.04 10.43 0.90
N ALA A 6 7.28 10.00 1.18
CA ALA A 6 7.86 8.82 0.52
C ALA A 6 7.00 7.56 0.73
N ALA A 7 6.53 7.32 1.96
CA ALA A 7 5.64 6.19 2.26
C ALA A 7 4.33 6.27 1.45
N ARG A 8 3.69 7.44 1.38
CA ARG A 8 2.47 7.62 0.57
C ARG A 8 2.68 7.40 -0.92
N LEU A 9 3.86 7.72 -1.46
CA LEU A 9 4.19 7.43 -2.85
C LEU A 9 4.33 5.92 -3.08
N VAL A 10 4.95 5.21 -2.15
CA VAL A 10 5.03 3.74 -2.19
C VAL A 10 3.62 3.13 -2.14
N ASP A 11 2.78 3.56 -1.20
CA ASP A 11 1.40 3.08 -1.08
C ASP A 11 0.59 3.31 -2.37
N ARG A 12 0.83 4.45 -3.01
CA ARG A 12 0.09 4.84 -4.22
C ARG A 12 0.54 4.12 -5.48
N TYR A 13 1.84 3.96 -5.65
CA TYR A 13 2.42 3.52 -6.93
C TYR A 13 2.99 2.11 -6.88
N GLY A 14 3.15 1.52 -5.68
CA GLY A 14 3.78 0.21 -5.52
C GLY A 14 5.25 0.18 -5.92
N LEU A 15 5.93 1.33 -5.91
CA LEU A 15 7.31 1.50 -6.35
C LEU A 15 8.18 2.06 -5.22
N PRO A 16 9.50 1.74 -5.20
CA PRO A 16 10.42 2.42 -4.31
C PRO A 16 10.41 3.93 -4.55
N ALA A 17 10.45 4.71 -3.48
CA ALA A 17 10.42 6.17 -3.55
C ALA A 17 11.49 6.80 -2.66
N ALA A 18 12.30 7.68 -3.23
CA ALA A 18 13.26 8.50 -2.52
C ALA A 18 12.87 9.98 -2.64
N LEU A 19 12.68 10.64 -1.50
CA LEU A 19 12.46 12.08 -1.45
C LEU A 19 13.68 12.78 -0.90
N LEU A 20 14.13 13.80 -1.61
CA LEU A 20 15.31 14.59 -1.27
C LEU A 20 14.88 15.99 -0.81
N ALA A 21 15.58 16.50 0.20
CA ALA A 21 15.44 17.88 0.67
C ALA A 21 16.82 18.51 0.85
N GLY A 22 16.92 19.80 0.56
CA GLY A 22 18.17 20.55 0.71
C GLY A 22 18.57 20.67 2.19
N GLU A 23 19.86 20.41 2.49
CA GLU A 23 20.47 20.67 3.80
C GLU A 23 21.30 21.97 3.79
N GLY A 24 21.42 22.64 2.65
CA GLY A 24 22.36 23.72 2.41
C GLY A 24 23.70 23.21 1.87
N ASN A 25 24.56 24.14 1.46
CA ASN A 25 25.92 23.85 0.97
C ASN A 25 26.02 22.79 -0.16
N GLY A 26 25.00 22.72 -1.04
CA GLY A 26 24.97 21.77 -2.15
C GLY A 26 24.74 20.32 -1.73
N ARG A 27 24.30 20.07 -0.49
CA ARG A 27 23.94 18.75 0.04
C ARG A 27 22.43 18.55 0.10
N LEU A 28 22.04 17.32 -0.15
CA LEU A 28 20.66 16.87 -0.05
C LEU A 28 20.56 15.68 0.91
N ARG A 29 19.55 15.72 1.75
CA ARG A 29 19.17 14.59 2.60
C ARG A 29 17.95 13.90 2.05
N ALA A 30 17.96 12.58 2.03
CA ALA A 30 16.89 11.78 1.51
C ALA A 30 16.25 10.87 2.54
N SER A 31 14.97 10.63 2.36
CA SER A 31 14.23 9.52 2.96
C SER A 31 13.76 8.58 1.85
N VAL A 32 14.05 7.31 2.01
CA VAL A 32 13.68 6.25 1.08
C VAL A 32 12.65 5.34 1.73
N ARG A 33 11.67 4.92 0.97
CA ARG A 33 10.69 3.89 1.32
C ARG A 33 10.52 2.94 0.15
N SER A 34 10.16 1.70 0.44
CA SER A 34 9.95 0.69 -0.61
C SER A 34 8.79 -0.23 -0.28
N PRO A 35 8.17 -0.83 -1.31
CA PRO A 35 7.25 -1.93 -1.12
C PRO A 35 8.00 -3.19 -0.64
N LYS A 36 7.23 -4.18 -0.18
CA LYS A 36 7.76 -5.51 0.18
C LYS A 36 8.53 -6.12 -1.01
N GLY A 37 9.71 -6.64 -0.75
CA GLY A 37 10.53 -7.30 -1.77
C GLY A 37 11.65 -6.44 -2.38
N PHE A 38 11.61 -5.11 -2.28
CA PHE A 38 12.73 -4.24 -2.65
C PHE A 38 13.52 -3.83 -1.41
N ALA A 39 14.74 -4.32 -1.26
CA ALA A 39 15.59 -4.07 -0.10
C ALA A 39 16.36 -2.74 -0.23
N VAL A 40 15.87 -1.67 0.42
CA VAL A 40 16.48 -0.33 0.42
C VAL A 40 17.92 -0.35 0.91
N ASP A 41 18.19 -1.06 2.00
CA ASP A 41 19.53 -1.15 2.57
C ASP A 41 20.55 -1.76 1.60
N GLN A 42 20.15 -2.75 0.82
CA GLN A 42 20.98 -3.36 -0.20
C GLN A 42 21.18 -2.44 -1.41
N ALA A 43 20.12 -1.77 -1.85
CA ALA A 43 20.21 -0.80 -2.94
C ALA A 43 21.15 0.36 -2.59
N LEU A 44 21.03 0.91 -1.37
CA LEU A 44 21.92 1.97 -0.91
C LEU A 44 23.38 1.51 -0.77
N LYS A 45 23.63 0.28 -0.35
CA LYS A 45 24.98 -0.30 -0.32
C LYS A 45 25.60 -0.39 -1.71
N GLN A 46 24.84 -0.76 -2.72
CA GLN A 46 25.33 -0.80 -4.10
C GLN A 46 25.69 0.60 -4.64
N CYS A 47 25.00 1.63 -4.16
CA CYS A 47 25.24 3.03 -4.52
C CYS A 47 26.22 3.74 -3.55
N ALA A 48 26.89 3.03 -2.64
CA ALA A 48 27.68 3.62 -1.54
C ALA A 48 28.73 4.63 -2.01
N ALA A 49 29.36 4.41 -3.17
CA ALA A 49 30.38 5.32 -3.75
C ALA A 49 29.85 6.71 -4.09
N LEU A 50 28.53 6.87 -4.23
CA LEU A 50 27.86 8.14 -4.53
C LEU A 50 27.42 8.89 -3.27
N LEU A 51 27.32 8.20 -2.14
CA LEU A 51 26.69 8.67 -0.93
C LEU A 51 27.70 9.09 0.11
N GLU A 52 27.47 10.22 0.80
CA GLU A 52 28.31 10.65 1.91
C GLU A 52 27.97 9.89 3.21
N ARG A 53 26.69 9.64 3.44
CA ARG A 53 26.14 8.85 4.55
C ARG A 53 24.90 8.13 4.07
N PHE A 54 24.72 6.94 4.54
CA PHE A 54 23.48 6.18 4.28
C PHE A 54 23.24 5.14 5.37
N GLY A 55 22.01 4.69 5.48
CA GLY A 55 21.62 3.62 6.39
C GLY A 55 20.13 3.34 6.32
N GLY A 56 19.73 2.22 6.89
CA GLY A 56 18.34 1.82 6.94
C GLY A 56 18.15 0.33 7.07
N HIS A 57 16.93 -0.08 6.83
CA HIS A 57 16.42 -1.44 6.82
C HIS A 57 15.80 -1.74 5.46
N PRO A 58 15.42 -3.00 5.17
CA PRO A 58 14.86 -3.34 3.84
C PRO A 58 13.69 -2.45 3.39
N ALA A 59 12.78 -2.06 4.27
CA ALA A 59 11.60 -1.26 3.92
C ALA A 59 11.83 0.26 3.95
N ALA A 60 12.88 0.76 4.60
CA ALA A 60 13.07 2.18 4.84
C ALA A 60 14.54 2.54 5.05
N GLY A 61 14.98 3.63 4.47
CA GLY A 61 16.33 4.13 4.64
C GLY A 61 16.43 5.63 4.47
N GLY A 62 17.65 6.11 4.58
CA GLY A 62 17.99 7.51 4.32
C GLY A 62 19.44 7.63 3.90
N PHE A 63 19.74 8.72 3.22
CA PHE A 63 21.10 9.04 2.80
C PHE A 63 21.32 10.54 2.70
N THR A 64 22.59 10.93 2.65
CA THR A 64 23.05 12.28 2.29
C THR A 64 23.89 12.19 1.03
N ILE A 65 23.67 13.09 0.08
CA ILE A 65 24.33 13.12 -1.22
C ILE A 65 24.63 14.57 -1.63
N LYS A 66 25.67 14.78 -2.39
CA LYS A 66 25.91 16.05 -3.09
C LYS A 66 24.93 16.23 -4.24
N ALA A 67 24.40 17.44 -4.41
CA ALA A 67 23.41 17.75 -5.45
C ALA A 67 23.88 17.36 -6.86
N GLU A 68 25.15 17.54 -7.16
CA GLU A 68 25.78 17.20 -8.44
C GLU A 68 25.76 15.71 -8.80
N ARG A 69 25.60 14.82 -7.79
CA ARG A 69 25.61 13.37 -7.98
C ARG A 69 24.21 12.73 -8.00
N VAL A 70 23.17 13.56 -7.90
CA VAL A 70 21.78 13.05 -7.84
C VAL A 70 21.38 12.32 -9.12
N ALA A 71 21.78 12.84 -10.29
CA ALA A 71 21.45 12.20 -11.57
C ALA A 71 22.07 10.80 -11.67
N GLU A 72 23.33 10.65 -11.30
CA GLU A 72 24.04 9.36 -11.32
C GLU A 72 23.40 8.34 -10.34
N LEU A 73 23.04 8.80 -9.13
CA LEU A 73 22.31 7.97 -8.17
C LEU A 73 20.94 7.55 -8.70
N HIS A 74 20.22 8.48 -9.32
CA HIS A 74 18.91 8.20 -9.92
C HIS A 74 18.99 7.08 -10.95
N ASP A 75 19.98 7.12 -11.83
CA ASP A 75 20.16 6.12 -12.89
C ASP A 75 20.51 4.74 -12.29
N GLN A 76 21.38 4.70 -11.28
CA GLN A 76 21.72 3.45 -10.60
C GLN A 76 20.52 2.87 -9.86
N LEU A 77 19.79 3.67 -9.08
CA LEU A 77 18.61 3.21 -8.36
C LEU A 77 17.48 2.77 -9.30
N ASN A 78 17.30 3.45 -10.42
CA ASN A 78 16.34 3.04 -11.45
C ASN A 78 16.71 1.70 -12.07
N GLY A 79 17.97 1.45 -12.37
CA GLY A 79 18.41 0.14 -12.86
C GLY A 79 18.10 -0.99 -11.89
N LEU A 80 18.36 -0.77 -10.59
CA LEU A 80 18.03 -1.74 -9.53
C LEU A 80 16.52 -1.96 -9.40
N ALA A 81 15.73 -0.88 -9.47
CA ALA A 81 14.28 -0.97 -9.38
C ALA A 81 13.67 -1.65 -10.61
N GLN A 82 14.20 -1.43 -11.82
CA GLN A 82 13.76 -2.11 -13.03
C GLN A 82 14.02 -3.62 -12.95
N SER A 83 15.22 -4.05 -12.57
CA SER A 83 15.56 -5.46 -12.41
C SER A 83 14.65 -6.14 -11.36
N TRP A 84 14.32 -5.43 -10.28
CA TRP A 84 13.36 -5.93 -9.29
C TRP A 84 11.95 -6.05 -9.87
N LEU A 85 11.48 -5.06 -10.65
CA LEU A 85 10.15 -5.07 -11.27
C LEU A 85 10.00 -6.18 -12.31
N GLU A 86 11.05 -6.51 -13.03
CA GLU A 86 11.05 -7.62 -14.00
C GLU A 86 10.84 -8.98 -13.33
N THR A 87 11.33 -9.12 -12.08
CA THR A 87 11.20 -10.36 -11.32
C THR A 87 9.92 -10.45 -10.50
N THR A 88 9.42 -9.34 -9.98
CA THR A 88 8.26 -9.31 -9.05
C THR A 88 6.96 -8.82 -9.68
N GLY A 89 7.03 -8.17 -10.85
CA GLY A 89 5.87 -7.52 -11.46
C GLY A 89 5.52 -6.18 -10.78
N ARG A 90 4.65 -5.41 -11.43
CA ARG A 90 4.15 -4.14 -10.88
C ARG A 90 3.01 -4.37 -9.88
N GLY A 91 3.05 -3.66 -8.77
CA GLY A 91 1.98 -3.56 -7.78
C GLY A 91 2.29 -4.27 -6.47
N ASN A 92 1.61 -3.85 -5.42
CA ASN A 92 1.56 -4.61 -4.18
C ASN A 92 0.54 -5.74 -4.38
N PRO A 93 0.94 -7.01 -4.39
CA PRO A 93 -0.01 -8.10 -4.49
C PRO A 93 -0.97 -8.01 -3.31
N VAL A 94 -2.25 -8.09 -3.61
CA VAL A 94 -3.28 -8.25 -2.58
C VAL A 94 -3.27 -9.73 -2.21
N GLU A 95 -2.89 -10.03 -0.98
CA GLU A 95 -2.80 -11.40 -0.45
C GLU A 95 -3.90 -11.60 0.61
N PRO A 96 -5.13 -11.96 0.21
CA PRO A 96 -6.18 -12.26 1.18
C PRO A 96 -5.88 -13.57 1.91
N GLU A 97 -6.20 -13.62 3.20
CA GLU A 97 -5.96 -14.80 4.03
C GLU A 97 -7.04 -15.86 3.85
N ALA A 98 -8.27 -15.45 3.52
CA ALA A 98 -9.36 -16.38 3.30
C ALA A 98 -10.42 -15.83 2.34
N LEU A 99 -11.05 -16.76 1.59
CA LEU A 99 -12.27 -16.51 0.86
C LEU A 99 -13.46 -16.63 1.84
N LEU A 100 -14.32 -15.61 1.85
CA LEU A 100 -15.58 -15.64 2.60
C LEU A 100 -16.76 -15.45 1.65
N ARG A 101 -17.84 -16.16 1.93
CA ARG A 101 -19.15 -15.86 1.38
C ARG A 101 -19.89 -14.93 2.33
N PHE A 102 -20.74 -14.04 1.84
CA PHE A 102 -21.47 -13.08 2.67
C PHE A 102 -22.35 -13.76 3.72
N GLU A 103 -22.87 -14.96 3.44
CA GLU A 103 -23.61 -15.78 4.40
C GLU A 103 -22.80 -16.20 5.65
N GLN A 104 -21.47 -16.11 5.58
CA GLN A 104 -20.57 -16.45 6.68
C GLN A 104 -20.19 -15.22 7.54
N ILE A 105 -20.60 -14.02 7.09
CA ILE A 105 -20.23 -12.76 7.71
C ILE A 105 -21.39 -12.29 8.60
N ASP A 106 -21.36 -12.73 9.83
CA ASP A 106 -22.31 -12.33 10.85
C ASP A 106 -21.62 -11.65 12.06
N ARG A 107 -22.39 -11.30 13.07
CA ARG A 107 -21.86 -10.68 14.30
C ARG A 107 -20.99 -11.64 15.10
N ASP A 108 -21.31 -12.91 15.13
CA ASP A 108 -20.54 -13.90 15.87
C ASP A 108 -19.16 -14.11 15.24
N PHE A 109 -19.11 -14.22 13.92
CA PHE A 109 -17.85 -14.23 13.19
C PHE A 109 -17.00 -12.98 13.47
N TYR A 110 -17.61 -11.79 13.44
CA TYR A 110 -16.92 -10.55 13.75
C TYR A 110 -16.39 -10.53 15.20
N HIS A 111 -17.16 -10.98 16.18
CA HIS A 111 -16.70 -11.09 17.57
C HIS A 111 -15.55 -12.08 17.74
N GLN A 112 -15.56 -13.20 17.03
CA GLN A 112 -14.42 -14.13 17.03
C GLN A 112 -13.17 -13.48 16.43
N LEU A 113 -13.32 -12.71 15.34
CA LEU A 113 -12.23 -11.96 14.73
C LEU A 113 -11.63 -10.92 15.71
N GLN A 114 -12.47 -10.22 16.48
CA GLN A 114 -11.99 -9.28 17.49
C GLN A 114 -11.14 -9.93 18.59
N ARG A 115 -11.31 -11.22 18.88
CA ARG A 115 -10.46 -11.92 19.86
C ARG A 115 -9.01 -12.06 19.40
N LEU A 116 -8.72 -11.81 18.15
CA LEU A 116 -7.36 -11.76 17.61
C LEU A 116 -6.66 -10.39 17.82
N GLU A 117 -7.37 -9.38 18.30
CA GLU A 117 -6.77 -8.07 18.61
C GLU A 117 -5.78 -8.16 19.79
N PRO A 118 -4.77 -7.28 19.86
CA PRO A 118 -4.56 -6.08 19.03
C PRO A 118 -3.85 -6.37 17.71
N PHE A 119 -4.32 -5.77 16.63
CA PHE A 119 -3.66 -5.80 15.34
C PHE A 119 -2.56 -4.74 15.24
N GLY A 120 -1.49 -5.05 14.50
CA GLY A 120 -0.32 -4.15 14.33
C GLY A 120 0.69 -4.64 13.30
N ILE A 121 1.92 -4.12 13.38
CA ILE A 121 3.02 -4.42 12.45
C ILE A 121 3.35 -5.90 12.55
N GLY A 122 3.28 -6.79 12.68
CA GLY A 122 3.62 -8.22 12.80
C GLY A 122 2.38 -9.08 12.94
N HIS A 123 1.23 -8.45 13.12
CA HIS A 123 -0.05 -9.10 13.26
C HIS A 123 -1.15 -8.20 12.63
N PRO A 124 -1.19 -8.09 11.28
CA PRO A 124 -2.13 -7.22 10.60
C PRO A 124 -3.57 -7.73 10.74
N GLN A 125 -4.53 -6.81 10.65
CA GLN A 125 -5.93 -7.20 10.59
C GLN A 125 -6.15 -8.08 9.35
N PRO A 126 -6.81 -9.23 9.47
CA PRO A 126 -7.05 -10.13 8.36
C PRO A 126 -7.73 -9.47 7.17
N LEU A 127 -7.23 -9.78 5.98
CA LEU A 127 -7.80 -9.38 4.72
C LEU A 127 -8.57 -10.56 4.14
N PHE A 128 -9.84 -10.37 3.93
CA PHE A 128 -10.72 -11.37 3.31
C PHE A 128 -11.01 -10.99 1.86
N TRP A 129 -11.49 -11.95 1.08
CA TRP A 129 -12.03 -11.67 -0.23
C TRP A 129 -13.30 -12.45 -0.50
N SER A 130 -14.15 -11.91 -1.36
CA SER A 130 -15.36 -12.55 -1.85
C SER A 130 -15.43 -12.40 -3.35
N ALA A 131 -15.71 -13.49 -4.03
CA ALA A 131 -15.80 -13.53 -5.49
C ALA A 131 -17.25 -13.36 -5.96
N GLY A 132 -17.43 -12.78 -7.16
CA GLY A 132 -18.72 -12.72 -7.82
C GLY A 132 -19.76 -11.89 -7.08
N CYS A 133 -19.36 -10.79 -6.46
CA CYS A 133 -20.27 -9.89 -5.75
C CYS A 133 -21.00 -8.97 -6.75
N ARG A 134 -22.32 -8.98 -6.75
CA ARG A 134 -23.12 -8.05 -7.54
C ARG A 134 -23.10 -6.66 -6.92
N VAL A 135 -22.81 -5.65 -7.70
CA VAL A 135 -22.88 -4.24 -7.30
C VAL A 135 -24.33 -3.79 -7.39
N VAL A 136 -24.99 -3.66 -6.24
CA VAL A 136 -26.39 -3.20 -6.15
C VAL A 136 -26.46 -1.69 -6.30
N SER A 137 -25.59 -0.99 -5.58
CA SER A 137 -25.42 0.46 -5.69
C SER A 137 -23.98 0.88 -5.48
N GLN A 138 -23.62 2.01 -6.08
CA GLN A 138 -22.32 2.64 -5.92
C GLN A 138 -22.48 4.15 -5.89
N LYS A 139 -21.79 4.80 -4.95
CA LYS A 139 -21.86 6.24 -4.76
C LYS A 139 -20.51 6.83 -4.38
N LEU A 140 -20.04 7.78 -5.15
CA LEU A 140 -18.86 8.56 -4.79
C LEU A 140 -19.27 9.64 -3.78
N LEU A 141 -18.62 9.61 -2.61
CA LEU A 141 -18.85 10.54 -1.52
C LEU A 141 -17.83 11.68 -1.54
N ARG A 142 -18.15 12.76 -0.81
CA ARG A 142 -17.19 13.86 -0.59
C ARG A 142 -15.90 13.33 0.03
N GLY A 143 -14.75 13.85 -0.42
CA GLY A 143 -13.43 13.38 0.02
C GLY A 143 -12.89 12.18 -0.78
N GLY A 144 -13.55 11.80 -1.87
CA GLY A 144 -13.08 10.74 -2.76
C GLY A 144 -13.23 9.34 -2.16
N HIS A 145 -14.29 9.09 -1.40
CA HIS A 145 -14.63 7.77 -0.88
C HIS A 145 -15.70 7.12 -1.76
N LEU A 146 -15.56 5.83 -2.01
CA LEU A 146 -16.56 5.04 -2.72
C LEU A 146 -17.37 4.21 -1.74
N GLN A 147 -18.67 4.44 -1.69
CA GLN A 147 -19.63 3.61 -0.97
C GLN A 147 -20.25 2.61 -1.94
N LEU A 148 -20.29 1.34 -1.54
CA LEU A 148 -20.87 0.25 -2.30
C LEU A 148 -21.92 -0.47 -1.45
N GLU A 149 -22.96 -0.92 -2.11
CA GLU A 149 -23.83 -1.99 -1.64
C GLU A 149 -23.58 -3.20 -2.53
N LEU A 150 -23.10 -4.26 -1.92
CA LEU A 150 -22.72 -5.48 -2.60
C LEU A 150 -23.67 -6.60 -2.18
N GLU A 151 -24.02 -7.47 -3.10
CA GLU A 151 -24.88 -8.62 -2.86
C GLU A 151 -24.20 -9.89 -3.34
N GLN A 152 -24.34 -10.94 -2.55
CA GLN A 152 -23.97 -12.29 -2.93
C GLN A 152 -25.08 -13.23 -2.47
N LYS A 153 -25.79 -13.86 -3.44
CA LYS A 153 -27.06 -14.55 -3.21
C LYS A 153 -28.11 -13.61 -2.57
N GLU A 154 -28.61 -13.93 -1.39
CA GLU A 154 -29.59 -13.13 -0.65
C GLU A 154 -28.97 -12.21 0.41
N ASN A 155 -27.66 -12.24 0.57
CA ASN A 155 -26.95 -11.46 1.58
C ASN A 155 -26.37 -10.19 0.98
N GLN A 156 -26.61 -9.07 1.66
CA GLN A 156 -26.09 -7.77 1.27
C GLN A 156 -25.12 -7.21 2.31
N LEU A 157 -24.06 -6.60 1.85
CA LEU A 157 -23.06 -5.92 2.67
C LEU A 157 -22.76 -4.53 2.12
N ARG A 158 -22.60 -3.58 3.04
CA ARG A 158 -22.08 -2.26 2.73
C ARG A 158 -20.56 -2.27 2.79
N ALA A 159 -19.90 -1.73 1.76
CA ALA A 159 -18.46 -1.58 1.69
C ALA A 159 -18.05 -0.12 1.47
N MET A 160 -16.88 0.24 1.98
CA MET A 160 -16.30 1.57 1.84
C MET A 160 -14.89 1.49 1.26
N GLY A 161 -14.71 2.03 0.06
CA GLY A 161 -13.40 2.31 -0.53
C GLY A 161 -12.90 3.68 -0.08
N TRP A 162 -12.04 3.72 0.94
CA TRP A 162 -11.50 4.98 1.47
C TRP A 162 -10.48 5.59 0.51
N ARG A 163 -10.63 6.88 0.18
CA ARG A 163 -9.75 7.60 -0.77
C ARG A 163 -9.60 6.81 -2.07
N TRP A 164 -10.73 6.43 -2.62
CA TRP A 164 -10.82 5.63 -3.83
C TRP A 164 -10.11 6.30 -5.00
N GLN A 165 -9.22 5.58 -5.66
CA GLN A 165 -8.45 6.09 -6.80
C GLN A 165 -8.72 5.28 -8.09
N GLY A 166 -9.61 4.29 -8.00
CA GLY A 166 -10.04 3.51 -9.14
C GLY A 166 -11.14 4.21 -9.95
N GLU A 167 -11.70 3.49 -10.88
CA GLU A 167 -12.82 3.96 -11.71
C GLU A 167 -14.03 4.30 -10.85
N ALA A 168 -14.76 5.35 -11.25
CA ALA A 168 -15.96 5.78 -10.55
C ALA A 168 -17.14 4.81 -10.77
N ASN A 169 -17.14 4.10 -11.89
CA ASN A 169 -18.16 3.13 -12.25
C ASN A 169 -17.55 1.73 -12.28
N LEU A 170 -17.86 0.94 -11.28
CA LEU A 170 -17.50 -0.46 -11.24
C LEU A 170 -18.43 -1.29 -12.13
N PRO A 171 -17.97 -2.42 -12.66
CA PRO A 171 -18.83 -3.37 -13.37
C PRO A 171 -19.93 -3.94 -12.45
N ALA A 172 -20.97 -4.50 -13.06
CA ALA A 172 -22.11 -5.05 -12.33
C ALA A 172 -21.74 -6.21 -11.37
N CYS A 173 -20.62 -6.88 -11.61
CA CYS A 173 -20.10 -7.95 -10.79
C CYS A 173 -18.60 -7.74 -10.56
N VAL A 174 -18.15 -7.88 -9.32
CA VAL A 174 -16.77 -7.65 -8.90
C VAL A 174 -16.32 -8.71 -7.90
N ASP A 175 -15.03 -8.96 -7.87
CA ASP A 175 -14.36 -9.61 -6.77
C ASP A 175 -13.81 -8.54 -5.82
N VAL A 176 -14.02 -8.71 -4.52
CA VAL A 176 -13.64 -7.69 -3.54
C VAL A 176 -12.73 -8.25 -2.46
N ALA A 177 -11.64 -7.55 -2.19
CA ALA A 177 -10.82 -7.79 -1.00
C ALA A 177 -11.10 -6.70 0.04
N TYR A 178 -11.31 -7.11 1.30
CA TYR A 178 -11.79 -6.20 2.35
C TYR A 178 -11.36 -6.61 3.75
N ARG A 179 -11.41 -5.64 4.65
CA ARG A 179 -11.35 -5.85 6.11
C ARG A 179 -12.71 -5.56 6.73
N LEU A 180 -13.11 -6.40 7.67
CA LEU A 180 -14.40 -6.24 8.34
C LEU A 180 -14.33 -5.14 9.40
N ARG A 181 -15.38 -4.36 9.44
CA ARG A 181 -15.64 -3.38 10.51
C ARG A 181 -17.10 -3.44 10.90
N LEU A 182 -17.38 -3.26 12.18
CA LEU A 182 -18.76 -3.08 12.64
C LEU A 182 -19.22 -1.69 12.19
N ASP A 183 -20.38 -1.61 11.54
CA ASP A 183 -21.01 -0.34 11.22
C ASP A 183 -21.69 0.19 12.50
N SER A 184 -21.15 1.27 13.06
CA SER A 184 -21.67 1.92 14.27
C SER A 184 -22.69 3.01 13.97
N TRP A 185 -23.06 3.20 12.70
CA TRP A 185 -23.99 4.24 12.24
C TRP A 185 -25.39 3.67 11.98
N GLN A 186 -25.95 2.97 12.96
CA GLN A 186 -27.37 2.64 13.00
C GLN A 186 -28.04 3.32 14.19
#